data_3ce3c415b33b8f73701e3ff361f787eb
#
_entry.id   3ce3c415b33b8f73701e3ff361f787eb
#
_cell.length_a   1.000
_cell.length_b   1.000
_cell.length_c   1.000
_cell.angle_alpha   90.00
_cell.angle_beta   90.00
_cell.angle_gamma   90.00
#
_symmetry.space_group_name_H-M   'P 1'
#
loop_
_entity.id
_entity.type
_entity.pdbx_description
1 polymer ?
#
loop_
_entity_poly.entity_id
_entity_poly.type
_entity_poly.pdbx_seq_one_letter_code
_entity_poly.pdbx_strand_id
1 'polypeptide(L)'
;MHNIKTNFDKFYEIVKSSLQSNLNEDDNLQFYPNKPKMNDCSIIALCICAESIGIDSENYLWSKIMKDHKNDFPQLIDRSNFNKRRRRLHLFIHEVTSFISGELNKSEDIFLMDSIPVPICKIAREKRCKFGNDFFETKSDKGYSIGDDARSTAKFVSISASVN
;
A
#
# COMPACT_ATOMS: atom_id res chain seq x y z
N MET A 1 7.45 10.94 -17.93
CA MET A 1 6.92 11.52 -16.68
C MET A 1 5.53 10.95 -16.47
N HIS A 2 5.31 10.09 -15.47
CA HIS A 2 3.99 9.51 -15.25
C HIS A 2 3.03 10.59 -14.74
N ASN A 3 2.01 10.90 -15.53
CA ASN A 3 0.98 11.87 -15.12
C ASN A 3 0.06 11.19 -14.09
N ILE A 4 0.11 11.68 -12.84
CA ILE A 4 -0.71 11.17 -11.73
C ILE A 4 -2.19 11.15 -12.12
N LYS A 5 -2.68 12.20 -12.79
CA LYS A 5 -4.09 12.29 -13.18
C LYS A 5 -4.50 11.18 -14.15
N THR A 6 -3.70 10.95 -15.19
CA THR A 6 -3.99 9.90 -16.18
C THR A 6 -3.98 8.50 -15.57
N ASN A 7 -3.03 8.23 -14.65
CA ASN A 7 -2.99 6.96 -13.95
C ASN A 7 -4.16 6.82 -12.97
N PHE A 8 -4.50 7.89 -12.24
CA PHE A 8 -5.66 7.92 -11.37
C PHE A 8 -6.96 7.60 -12.12
N ASP A 9 -7.19 8.20 -13.29
CA ASP A 9 -8.40 7.96 -14.07
C ASP A 9 -8.51 6.49 -14.51
N LYS A 10 -7.39 5.89 -14.93
CA LYS A 10 -7.35 4.46 -15.28
C LYS A 10 -7.67 3.57 -14.06
N PHE A 11 -7.03 3.83 -12.93
CA PHE A 11 -7.30 3.07 -11.71
C PHE A 11 -8.72 3.28 -11.19
N TYR A 12 -9.29 4.47 -11.36
CA TYR A 12 -10.68 4.75 -10.98
C TYR A 12 -11.66 3.83 -11.72
N GLU A 13 -11.50 3.69 -13.03
CA GLU A 13 -12.34 2.79 -13.84
C GLU A 13 -12.16 1.31 -13.44
N ILE A 14 -10.92 0.89 -13.18
CA ILE A 14 -10.64 -0.48 -12.70
C ILE A 14 -11.30 -0.74 -11.34
N VAL A 15 -11.15 0.18 -10.39
CA VAL A 15 -11.78 0.10 -9.06
C VAL A 15 -13.29 0.02 -9.19
N LYS A 16 -13.88 0.89 -10.00
CA LYS A 16 -15.33 0.95 -10.22
C LYS A 16 -15.86 -0.35 -10.81
N SER A 17 -15.19 -0.90 -11.82
CA SER A 17 -15.59 -2.17 -12.43
C SER A 17 -15.41 -3.36 -11.47
N SER A 18 -14.33 -3.39 -10.71
CA SER A 18 -14.01 -4.47 -9.78
C SER A 18 -14.99 -4.53 -8.60
N LEU A 19 -15.44 -3.38 -8.09
CA LEU A 19 -16.32 -3.27 -6.92
C LEU A 19 -17.78 -2.96 -7.26
N GLN A 20 -18.19 -3.04 -8.52
CA GLN A 20 -19.51 -2.60 -9.01
C GLN A 20 -20.68 -3.16 -8.19
N SER A 21 -20.59 -4.42 -7.74
CA SER A 21 -21.65 -5.06 -6.95
C SER A 21 -21.84 -4.47 -5.55
N ASN A 22 -20.81 -3.79 -5.03
CA ASN A 22 -20.76 -3.27 -3.67
C ASN A 22 -20.97 -1.76 -3.60
N LEU A 23 -21.01 -1.09 -4.77
CA LEU A 23 -21.10 0.35 -4.86
C LEU A 23 -22.55 0.83 -4.82
N ASN A 24 -22.76 1.95 -4.14
CA ASN A 24 -24.00 2.70 -4.24
C ASN A 24 -23.98 3.67 -5.45
N GLU A 25 -25.08 4.39 -5.67
CA GLU A 25 -25.24 5.37 -6.78
C GLU A 25 -24.17 6.48 -6.79
N ASP A 26 -23.56 6.76 -5.67
CA ASP A 26 -22.53 7.80 -5.49
C ASP A 26 -21.09 7.25 -5.52
N ASP A 27 -20.88 6.03 -6.01
CA ASP A 27 -19.59 5.32 -6.04
C ASP A 27 -18.94 5.18 -4.65
N ASN A 28 -19.76 4.96 -3.61
CA ASN A 28 -19.32 4.70 -2.25
C ASN A 28 -19.67 3.27 -1.82
N LEU A 29 -18.78 2.66 -1.03
CA LEU A 29 -18.92 1.34 -0.45
C LEU A 29 -19.63 1.38 0.92
N GLN A 30 -19.68 2.57 1.53
CA GLN A 30 -20.28 2.78 2.83
C GLN A 30 -21.41 3.80 2.74
N PHE A 31 -22.36 3.70 3.67
CA PHE A 31 -23.39 4.72 3.82
C PHE A 31 -22.80 5.98 4.48
N TYR A 32 -23.05 7.12 3.86
CA TYR A 32 -22.70 8.44 4.39
C TYR A 32 -23.97 9.28 4.53
N PRO A 33 -24.29 9.81 5.73
CA PRO A 33 -25.46 10.68 5.92
C PRO A 33 -25.45 11.92 5.01
N ASN A 34 -24.25 12.44 4.75
CA ASN A 34 -24.02 13.52 3.79
C ASN A 34 -23.09 13.03 2.70
N LYS A 35 -23.38 13.37 1.44
CA LYS A 35 -22.53 13.01 0.30
C LYS A 35 -21.09 13.52 0.53
N PRO A 36 -20.11 12.62 0.55
CA PRO A 36 -18.72 13.02 0.76
C PRO A 36 -18.18 13.74 -0.46
N LYS A 37 -17.32 14.74 -0.26
CA LYS A 37 -16.67 15.50 -1.34
C LYS A 37 -15.85 14.59 -2.28
N MET A 38 -15.22 13.56 -1.74
CA MET A 38 -14.47 12.54 -2.46
C MET A 38 -15.11 11.18 -2.18
N ASN A 39 -15.50 10.43 -3.21
CA ASN A 39 -16.12 9.11 -3.05
C ASN A 39 -15.08 8.02 -2.69
N ASP A 40 -15.56 6.83 -2.27
CA ASP A 40 -14.69 5.74 -1.82
C ASP A 40 -13.85 5.17 -2.97
N CYS A 41 -14.42 5.07 -4.18
CA CYS A 41 -13.66 4.67 -5.36
C CYS A 41 -12.47 5.59 -5.63
N SER A 42 -12.64 6.91 -5.48
CA SER A 42 -11.56 7.87 -5.66
C SER A 42 -10.46 7.71 -4.62
N ILE A 43 -10.81 7.38 -3.37
CA ILE A 43 -9.82 7.15 -2.32
C ILE A 43 -8.99 5.89 -2.64
N ILE A 44 -9.66 4.79 -3.01
CA ILE A 44 -9.00 3.53 -3.39
C ILE A 44 -8.12 3.74 -4.61
N ALA A 45 -8.64 4.37 -5.66
CA ALA A 45 -7.89 4.65 -6.89
C ALA A 45 -6.65 5.52 -6.64
N LEU A 46 -6.75 6.52 -5.76
CA LEU A 46 -5.60 7.37 -5.42
C LEU A 46 -4.54 6.60 -4.62
N CYS A 47 -4.94 5.67 -3.72
CA CYS A 47 -4.00 4.81 -3.00
C CYS A 47 -3.22 3.91 -3.98
N ILE A 48 -3.92 3.19 -4.86
CA ILE A 48 -3.30 2.30 -5.84
C ILE A 48 -2.42 3.09 -6.82
N CYS A 49 -2.88 4.27 -7.25
CA CYS A 49 -2.10 5.15 -8.10
C CYS A 49 -0.79 5.58 -7.41
N ALA A 50 -0.83 5.95 -6.13
CA ALA A 50 0.37 6.32 -5.38
C ALA A 50 1.37 5.17 -5.30
N GLU A 51 0.91 3.96 -4.96
CA GLU A 51 1.73 2.74 -4.92
C GLU A 51 2.35 2.43 -6.29
N SER A 52 1.57 2.53 -7.37
CA SER A 52 2.04 2.23 -8.73
C SER A 52 3.17 3.16 -9.22
N ILE A 53 3.28 4.36 -8.66
CA ILE A 53 4.34 5.33 -8.99
C ILE A 53 5.41 5.45 -7.91
N GLY A 54 5.42 4.52 -6.92
CA GLY A 54 6.41 4.44 -5.86
C GLY A 54 6.31 5.57 -4.82
N ILE A 55 5.12 6.09 -4.58
CA ILE A 55 4.88 7.11 -3.54
C ILE A 55 4.34 6.45 -2.28
N ASP A 56 5.21 6.13 -1.33
CA ASP A 56 4.86 5.51 -0.05
C ASP A 56 4.40 6.51 1.01
N SER A 57 4.82 7.77 0.88
CA SER A 57 4.53 8.82 1.86
C SER A 57 3.29 9.63 1.51
N GLU A 58 2.27 9.60 2.37
CA GLU A 58 1.08 10.46 2.24
C GLU A 58 1.43 11.95 2.24
N ASN A 59 2.42 12.36 3.03
CA ASN A 59 2.87 13.76 3.05
C ASN A 59 3.43 14.18 1.69
N TYR A 60 4.23 13.31 1.09
CA TYR A 60 4.81 13.57 -0.23
C TYR A 60 3.73 13.58 -1.31
N LEU A 61 2.79 12.61 -1.29
CA LEU A 61 1.66 12.56 -2.21
C LEU A 61 0.85 13.87 -2.16
N TRP A 62 0.47 14.33 -0.95
CA TRP A 62 -0.29 15.57 -0.78
C TRP A 62 0.48 16.78 -1.25
N SER A 63 1.74 16.90 -0.87
CA SER A 63 2.61 18.00 -1.32
C SER A 63 2.70 18.04 -2.85
N LYS A 64 2.87 16.89 -3.50
CA LYS A 64 2.95 16.78 -4.95
C LYS A 64 1.64 17.14 -5.64
N ILE A 65 0.49 16.64 -5.15
CA ILE A 65 -0.81 16.97 -5.71
C ILE A 65 -1.11 18.46 -5.55
N MET A 66 -0.87 19.03 -4.36
CA MET A 66 -1.16 20.45 -4.10
C MET A 66 -0.27 21.38 -4.91
N LYS A 67 0.98 20.98 -5.20
CA LYS A 67 1.92 21.77 -5.98
C LYS A 67 1.65 21.69 -7.48
N ASP A 68 1.51 20.49 -8.00
CA ASP A 68 1.58 20.22 -9.44
C ASP A 68 0.21 19.89 -10.07
N HIS A 69 -0.76 19.43 -9.27
CA HIS A 69 -2.02 18.85 -9.74
C HIS A 69 -3.27 19.36 -9.00
N LYS A 70 -3.19 20.52 -8.36
CA LYS A 70 -4.31 21.06 -7.57
C LYS A 70 -5.61 21.17 -8.37
N ASN A 71 -5.51 21.58 -9.61
CA ASN A 71 -6.67 21.75 -10.49
C ASN A 71 -7.22 20.43 -11.02
N ASP A 72 -6.38 19.38 -11.06
CA ASP A 72 -6.77 18.05 -11.54
C ASP A 72 -7.58 17.27 -10.49
N PHE A 73 -7.49 17.67 -9.22
CA PHE A 73 -8.17 17.03 -8.09
C PHE A 73 -9.03 18.02 -7.27
N PRO A 74 -10.06 18.63 -7.88
CA PRO A 74 -10.91 19.61 -7.19
C PRO A 74 -11.69 19.00 -6.01
N GLN A 75 -11.89 17.68 -6.03
CA GLN A 75 -12.61 16.93 -5.00
C GLN A 75 -11.70 16.45 -3.86
N LEU A 76 -10.40 16.75 -3.91
CA LEU A 76 -9.48 16.30 -2.87
C LEU A 76 -9.90 16.81 -1.50
N ILE A 77 -9.96 15.91 -0.52
CA ILE A 77 -10.23 16.19 0.88
C ILE A 77 -8.93 16.44 1.61
N ASP A 78 -8.98 16.92 2.84
CA ASP A 78 -7.79 17.08 3.66
C ASP A 78 -7.14 15.71 3.98
N ARG A 79 -5.83 15.73 4.22
CA ARG A 79 -5.04 14.53 4.46
C ARG A 79 -5.53 13.71 5.65
N SER A 80 -5.97 14.37 6.72
CA SER A 80 -6.44 13.67 7.93
C SER A 80 -7.71 12.86 7.66
N ASN A 81 -8.68 13.45 6.95
CA ASN A 81 -9.90 12.76 6.55
C ASN A 81 -9.63 11.67 5.52
N PHE A 82 -8.72 11.89 4.59
CA PHE A 82 -8.29 10.86 3.66
C PHE A 82 -7.72 9.64 4.40
N ASN A 83 -6.80 9.85 5.34
CA ASN A 83 -6.18 8.77 6.11
C ASN A 83 -7.21 7.99 6.94
N LYS A 84 -8.15 8.67 7.59
CA LYS A 84 -9.23 8.02 8.33
C LYS A 84 -10.09 7.12 7.42
N ARG A 85 -10.45 7.61 6.24
CA ARG A 85 -11.26 6.84 5.29
C ARG A 85 -10.45 5.71 4.65
N ARG A 86 -9.20 5.95 4.25
CA ARG A 86 -8.30 4.91 3.75
C ARG A 86 -8.20 3.71 4.70
N ARG A 87 -8.06 3.97 6.01
CA ARG A 87 -8.02 2.89 7.02
C ARG A 87 -9.30 2.07 7.08
N ARG A 88 -10.46 2.69 6.88
CA ARG A 88 -11.73 1.97 6.82
C ARG A 88 -11.88 1.13 5.54
N LEU A 89 -11.27 1.58 4.47
CA LEU A 89 -11.35 0.95 3.14
C LEU A 89 -10.21 -0.04 2.88
N HIS A 90 -9.35 -0.35 3.87
CA HIS A 90 -8.13 -1.14 3.65
C HIS A 90 -8.39 -2.53 3.06
N LEU A 91 -9.48 -3.20 3.43
CA LEU A 91 -9.85 -4.51 2.88
C LEU A 91 -10.19 -4.42 1.39
N PHE A 92 -10.93 -3.40 0.98
CA PHE A 92 -11.27 -3.16 -0.42
C PHE A 92 -10.03 -2.76 -1.24
N ILE A 93 -9.13 -1.96 -0.67
CA ILE A 93 -7.84 -1.64 -1.31
C ILE A 93 -7.06 -2.93 -1.57
N HIS A 94 -6.96 -3.80 -0.58
CA HIS A 94 -6.27 -5.09 -0.71
C HIS A 94 -6.94 -6.00 -1.75
N GLU A 95 -8.27 -6.10 -1.73
CA GLU A 95 -9.04 -6.88 -2.71
C GLU A 95 -8.77 -6.43 -4.15
N VAL A 96 -8.88 -5.12 -4.42
CA VAL A 96 -8.62 -4.57 -5.76
C VAL A 96 -7.16 -4.73 -6.16
N THR A 97 -6.21 -4.51 -5.24
CA THR A 97 -4.78 -4.71 -5.53
C THR A 97 -4.50 -6.18 -5.88
N SER A 98 -5.08 -7.13 -5.14
CA SER A 98 -4.96 -8.56 -5.42
C SER A 98 -5.59 -8.93 -6.76
N PHE A 99 -6.74 -8.36 -7.10
CA PHE A 99 -7.38 -8.55 -8.41
C PHE A 99 -6.48 -8.05 -9.54
N ILE A 100 -5.93 -6.83 -9.44
CA ILE A 100 -5.02 -6.26 -10.45
C ILE A 100 -3.77 -7.14 -10.59
N SER A 101 -3.17 -7.55 -9.49
CA SER A 101 -2.00 -8.44 -9.51
C SER A 101 -2.31 -9.78 -10.16
N GLY A 102 -3.47 -10.37 -9.87
CA GLY A 102 -3.93 -11.60 -10.52
C GLY A 102 -4.11 -11.44 -12.03
N GLU A 103 -4.67 -10.33 -12.48
CA GLU A 103 -4.84 -10.06 -13.91
C GLU A 103 -3.49 -9.88 -14.64
N LEU A 104 -2.54 -9.17 -14.01
CA LEU A 104 -1.20 -8.98 -14.57
C LEU A 104 -0.41 -10.30 -14.65
N ASN A 105 -0.60 -11.19 -13.68
CA ASN A 105 0.15 -12.45 -13.60
C ASN A 105 -0.47 -13.60 -14.41
N LYS A 106 -1.63 -13.42 -15.03
CA LYS A 106 -2.30 -14.49 -15.83
C LYS A 106 -1.48 -15.05 -16.98
N SER A 107 -0.52 -14.27 -17.48
CA SER A 107 0.30 -14.63 -18.64
C SER A 107 1.74 -15.01 -18.31
N GLU A 108 2.11 -15.05 -17.03
CA GLU A 108 3.49 -15.24 -16.62
C GLU A 108 3.66 -16.49 -15.77
N ASP A 109 4.47 -17.44 -16.26
CA ASP A 109 4.82 -18.69 -15.57
C ASP A 109 6.09 -18.53 -14.70
N ILE A 110 6.74 -17.37 -14.73
CA ILE A 110 8.00 -17.13 -14.03
C ILE A 110 7.86 -15.94 -13.07
N PHE A 111 8.04 -16.19 -11.79
CA PHE A 111 8.02 -15.16 -10.74
C PHE A 111 9.44 -14.96 -10.18
N LEU A 112 9.90 -13.70 -10.17
CA LEU A 112 11.11 -13.31 -9.45
C LEU A 112 10.72 -12.91 -8.02
N MET A 113 11.25 -13.65 -7.04
CA MET A 113 11.09 -13.31 -5.63
C MET A 113 12.38 -12.71 -5.13
N ASP A 114 12.36 -11.44 -4.75
CA ASP A 114 13.46 -10.79 -4.05
C ASP A 114 13.18 -10.81 -2.55
N SER A 115 14.13 -11.34 -1.77
CA SER A 115 14.05 -11.36 -0.32
C SER A 115 14.91 -10.25 0.25
N ILE A 116 14.27 -9.22 0.81
CA ILE A 116 14.97 -8.16 1.52
C ILE A 116 15.02 -8.52 3.01
N PRO A 117 16.19 -8.63 3.63
CA PRO A 117 16.29 -8.85 5.06
C PRO A 117 15.76 -7.63 5.82
N VAL A 118 14.70 -7.83 6.61
CA VAL A 118 14.09 -6.78 7.42
C VAL A 118 14.72 -6.79 8.81
N PRO A 119 15.43 -5.73 9.22
CA PRO A 119 16.00 -5.65 10.56
C PRO A 119 14.90 -5.51 11.61
N ILE A 120 14.82 -6.45 12.53
CA ILE A 120 13.81 -6.46 13.61
C ILE A 120 14.28 -5.62 14.79
N CYS A 121 15.52 -5.77 15.18
CA CYS A 121 16.11 -5.00 16.29
C CYS A 121 17.64 -4.97 16.24
N LYS A 122 18.22 -3.98 16.91
CA LYS A 122 19.67 -3.94 17.12
C LYS A 122 20.09 -5.07 18.08
N ILE A 123 21.25 -5.69 17.87
CA ILE A 123 21.78 -6.79 18.71
C ILE A 123 21.79 -6.45 20.20
N ALA A 124 22.10 -5.20 20.54
CA ALA A 124 22.06 -4.74 21.94
C ALA A 124 20.68 -4.90 22.62
N ARG A 125 19.61 -5.04 21.84
CA ARG A 125 18.24 -5.24 22.32
C ARG A 125 17.70 -6.65 22.08
N GLU A 126 18.51 -7.56 21.55
CA GLU A 126 18.08 -8.92 21.17
C GLU A 126 17.39 -9.66 22.32
N LYS A 127 17.98 -9.60 23.54
CA LYS A 127 17.42 -10.26 24.73
C LYS A 127 16.07 -9.70 25.21
N ARG A 128 15.71 -8.47 24.77
CA ARG A 128 14.45 -7.79 25.14
C ARG A 128 13.44 -7.82 23.99
N CYS A 129 13.85 -8.23 22.81
CA CYS A 129 12.98 -8.28 21.64
C CYS A 129 12.11 -9.54 21.72
N LYS A 130 10.81 -9.35 21.87
CA LYS A 130 9.82 -10.44 21.90
C LYS A 130 9.32 -10.82 20.50
N PHE A 131 9.63 -10.01 19.48
CA PHE A 131 9.19 -10.23 18.12
C PHE A 131 9.86 -11.48 17.53
N GLY A 132 9.07 -12.36 16.93
CA GLY A 132 9.55 -13.59 16.29
C GLY A 132 9.75 -14.78 17.25
N ASN A 133 9.48 -14.63 18.56
CA ASN A 133 9.50 -15.76 19.48
C ASN A 133 8.15 -16.52 19.51
N ASP A 134 7.06 -15.87 19.08
CA ASP A 134 5.69 -16.40 19.15
C ASP A 134 5.23 -17.05 17.82
N PHE A 135 6.01 -16.93 16.74
CA PHE A 135 5.71 -17.56 15.45
C PHE A 135 6.45 -18.89 15.35
N PHE A 136 5.70 -19.98 15.35
CA PHE A 136 6.09 -21.37 15.56
C PHE A 136 7.16 -21.94 14.62
N GLU A 137 7.53 -21.32 13.52
CA GLU A 137 8.41 -21.95 12.51
C GLU A 137 9.53 -21.09 11.96
N THR A 138 9.59 -19.81 12.26
CA THR A 138 10.65 -18.93 11.76
C THR A 138 11.53 -18.40 12.88
N LYS A 139 12.63 -19.09 13.18
CA LYS A 139 13.68 -18.50 14.00
C LYS A 139 14.32 -17.36 13.21
N SER A 140 14.31 -16.17 13.82
CA SER A 140 15.03 -15.03 13.24
C SER A 140 16.53 -15.27 13.30
N ASP A 141 17.20 -15.18 12.16
CA ASP A 141 18.64 -15.36 12.04
C ASP A 141 19.41 -14.07 12.38
N LYS A 142 20.64 -14.23 12.87
CA LYS A 142 21.57 -13.13 13.05
C LYS A 142 22.25 -12.85 11.72
N GLY A 143 22.13 -11.62 11.24
CA GLY A 143 22.78 -11.19 10.02
C GLY A 143 23.49 -9.85 10.17
N TYR A 144 24.36 -9.54 9.23
CA TYR A 144 25.02 -8.25 9.13
C TYR A 144 24.31 -7.40 8.09
N SER A 145 23.91 -6.20 8.44
CA SER A 145 23.46 -5.22 7.46
C SER A 145 24.66 -4.38 7.02
N ILE A 146 24.91 -4.33 5.74
CA ILE A 146 25.86 -3.40 5.13
C ILE A 146 25.15 -2.06 4.98
N GLY A 147 25.13 -1.27 6.03
CA GLY A 147 24.70 0.12 6.03
C GLY A 147 25.86 0.99 6.43
N ASP A 148 25.73 2.32 6.26
CA ASP A 148 26.80 3.32 6.45
C ASP A 148 27.53 3.32 7.81
N ASP A 149 27.12 2.46 8.74
CA ASP A 149 27.84 2.16 9.98
C ASP A 149 28.20 0.67 10.02
N ALA A 150 29.45 0.35 9.69
CA ALA A 150 30.03 -0.99 9.67
C ALA A 150 30.05 -1.73 11.04
N ARG A 151 29.23 -1.33 12.02
CA ARG A 151 29.16 -1.89 13.37
C ARG A 151 27.75 -2.30 13.83
N SER A 152 26.72 -2.25 12.99
CA SER A 152 25.38 -2.66 13.40
C SER A 152 25.04 -4.05 12.90
N THR A 153 25.23 -5.04 13.75
CA THR A 153 24.62 -6.36 13.57
C THR A 153 23.13 -6.26 13.92
N ALA A 154 22.26 -6.71 13.04
CA ALA A 154 20.82 -6.72 13.25
C ALA A 154 20.28 -8.15 13.12
N LYS A 155 19.17 -8.42 13.81
CA LYS A 155 18.44 -9.68 13.70
C LYS A 155 17.42 -9.56 12.55
N PHE A 156 17.39 -10.53 11.65
CA PHE A 156 16.53 -10.52 10.46
C PHE A 156 15.53 -11.67 10.49
N VAL A 157 14.38 -11.47 9.90
CA VAL A 157 13.44 -12.54 9.52
C VAL A 157 13.43 -12.64 8.02
N SER A 158 13.74 -13.82 7.49
CA SER A 158 13.47 -14.14 6.10
C SER A 158 12.03 -14.64 5.99
N ILE A 159 11.18 -13.90 5.29
CA ILE A 159 9.85 -14.36 4.96
C ILE A 159 9.96 -15.07 3.61
N SER A 160 10.06 -16.40 3.63
CA SER A 160 9.87 -17.21 2.43
C SER A 160 8.38 -17.57 2.35
N ALA A 161 7.66 -17.01 1.40
CA ALA A 161 6.35 -17.50 1.05
C ALA A 161 6.52 -18.77 0.19
N SER A 162 6.29 -19.94 0.77
CA SER A 162 6.09 -21.15 -0.01
C SER A 162 4.69 -21.09 -0.61
N VAL A 163 4.62 -20.91 -1.92
CA VAL A 163 3.39 -21.12 -2.69
C VAL A 163 3.26 -22.63 -2.89
N ASN A 164 2.25 -23.23 -2.25
CA ASN A 164 1.72 -24.56 -2.60
C ASN A 164 0.66 -24.39 -3.68
#